data_031c9f587ae63ca3aed9f40dd3ee876c
#
_entry.id   031c9f587ae63ca3aed9f40dd3ee876c
#
_cell.length_a   1.000
_cell.length_b   1.000
_cell.length_c   1.000
_cell.angle_alpha   90.00
_cell.angle_beta   90.00
_cell.angle_gamma   90.00
#
_symmetry.space_group_name_H-M   'P 1'
#
loop_
_entity.id
_entity.type
_entity.pdbx_description
1 polymer ?
#
loop_
_entity_poly.entity_id
_entity_poly.type
_entity_poly.pdbx_seq_one_letter_code
_entity_poly.pdbx_strand_id
1 'polypeptide(L)'
;MRILDLGGLREAKESEGVVTVNIGGLGDIEHDLNKFAYPFKNESFDEVRIYHVLEHLEKPIKVMEEVWRILKPKGIVKIKVPYWKLFSTFENPFHLHEFKEEWFYNLRPDAPIYKGEVENMDPFVPKLNFRVIKMEKHRGRIRFWKVYELEVWLRKEAIG
;
A
#
# COMPACT_ATOMS: atom_id res chain seq x y z
N MET A 1 -8.41 -13.42 13.31
CA MET A 1 -7.74 -12.68 12.21
C MET A 1 -7.35 -11.31 12.75
N ARG A 2 -6.10 -10.91 12.61
CA ARG A 2 -5.59 -9.61 13.10
C ARG A 2 -5.35 -8.69 11.91
N ILE A 3 -6.06 -7.56 11.87
CA ILE A 3 -6.06 -6.61 10.75
C ILE A 3 -5.40 -5.31 11.18
N LEU A 4 -4.55 -4.74 10.34
CA LEU A 4 -3.97 -3.41 10.49
C LEU A 4 -4.51 -2.49 9.39
N ASP A 5 -5.00 -1.32 9.76
CA ASP A 5 -5.46 -0.30 8.82
C ASP A 5 -4.54 0.93 8.92
N LEU A 6 -3.68 1.08 7.91
CA LEU A 6 -2.73 2.20 7.80
C LEU A 6 -3.45 3.43 7.22
N GLY A 7 -3.51 4.51 7.99
CA GLY A 7 -4.27 5.72 7.68
C GLY A 7 -5.74 5.63 8.09
N GLY A 8 -6.16 4.52 8.69
CA GLY A 8 -7.53 4.34 9.16
C GLY A 8 -7.88 5.22 10.37
N LEU A 9 -9.17 5.52 10.52
CA LEU A 9 -9.70 6.28 11.65
C LEU A 9 -10.22 5.32 12.71
N ARG A 10 -9.92 5.60 13.98
CA ARG A 10 -10.42 4.82 15.14
C ARG A 10 -11.94 4.72 15.14
N GLU A 11 -12.62 5.82 14.81
CA GLU A 11 -14.09 5.89 14.81
C GLU A 11 -14.75 5.18 13.62
N ALA A 12 -13.98 4.89 12.57
CA ALA A 12 -14.48 4.26 11.34
C ALA A 12 -14.16 2.76 11.23
N LYS A 13 -13.80 2.11 12.34
CA LYS A 13 -13.52 0.67 12.35
C LYS A 13 -14.73 -0.15 11.93
N GLU A 14 -14.52 -1.04 10.98
CA GLU A 14 -15.57 -1.94 10.49
C GLU A 14 -15.90 -3.09 11.47
N SER A 15 -14.98 -3.44 12.37
CA SER A 15 -15.15 -4.53 13.34
C SER A 15 -14.14 -4.49 14.48
N GLU A 16 -14.42 -5.19 15.57
CA GLU A 16 -13.44 -5.53 16.60
C GLU A 16 -12.28 -6.34 15.98
N GLY A 17 -11.05 -6.05 16.42
CA GLY A 17 -9.84 -6.73 15.91
C GLY A 17 -9.12 -6.00 14.78
N VAL A 18 -9.66 -4.87 14.30
CA VAL A 18 -8.93 -3.93 13.44
C VAL A 18 -8.15 -2.95 14.31
N VAL A 19 -6.85 -2.85 14.08
CA VAL A 19 -5.96 -1.83 14.68
C VAL A 19 -5.74 -0.75 13.64
N THR A 20 -6.04 0.51 13.98
CA THR A 20 -5.85 1.65 13.08
C THR A 20 -4.58 2.41 13.43
N VAL A 21 -3.84 2.87 12.43
CA VAL A 21 -2.66 3.71 12.57
C VAL A 21 -2.87 5.02 11.85
N ASN A 22 -2.71 6.12 12.54
CA ASN A 22 -2.80 7.45 11.94
C ASN A 22 -2.01 8.47 12.77
N ILE A 23 -1.86 9.68 12.25
CA ILE A 23 -1.28 10.83 12.95
C ILE A 23 -2.35 11.63 13.67
N GLY A 24 -1.94 12.51 14.60
CA GLY A 24 -2.83 13.47 15.28
C GLY A 24 -3.89 12.82 16.17
N GLY A 25 -3.63 11.64 16.72
CA GLY A 25 -4.55 10.94 17.63
C GLY A 25 -5.78 10.33 16.95
N LEU A 26 -5.82 10.28 15.63
CA LEU A 26 -6.96 9.79 14.85
C LEU A 26 -7.04 8.25 14.79
N GLY A 27 -5.93 7.56 14.98
CA GLY A 27 -5.83 6.09 15.03
C GLY A 27 -5.77 5.54 16.45
N ASP A 28 -5.80 4.21 16.59
CA ASP A 28 -5.49 3.53 17.86
C ASP A 28 -4.03 3.68 18.23
N ILE A 29 -3.16 3.71 17.23
CA ILE A 29 -1.73 3.89 17.34
C ILE A 29 -1.37 5.15 16.57
N GLU A 30 -0.68 6.07 17.24
CA GLU A 30 -0.14 7.26 16.60
C GLU A 30 1.23 6.93 15.99
N HIS A 31 1.32 7.00 14.67
CA HIS A 31 2.57 6.82 13.94
C HIS A 31 2.52 7.51 12.59
N ASP A 32 3.59 8.23 12.27
CA ASP A 32 3.80 8.82 10.95
C ASP A 32 4.32 7.75 9.99
N LEU A 33 3.53 7.40 8.97
CA LEU A 33 3.84 6.34 8.01
C LEU A 33 5.06 6.65 7.11
N ASN A 34 5.58 7.88 7.13
CA ASN A 34 6.86 8.23 6.51
C ASN A 34 8.08 7.91 7.39
N LYS A 35 7.86 7.51 8.66
CA LYS A 35 8.93 7.13 9.58
C LYS A 35 9.06 5.61 9.67
N PHE A 36 10.27 5.13 9.48
CA PHE A 36 10.63 3.71 9.48
C PHE A 36 11.60 3.40 10.65
N ALA A 37 11.55 2.22 11.29
CA ALA A 37 10.64 1.11 11.06
C ALA A 37 9.31 1.31 11.78
N TYR A 38 8.23 0.65 11.28
CA TYR A 38 6.94 0.68 11.96
C TYR A 38 6.99 -0.05 13.31
N PRO A 39 6.22 0.40 14.33
CA PRO A 39 6.29 -0.12 15.70
C PRO A 39 5.59 -1.49 15.88
N PHE A 40 5.76 -2.38 14.88
CA PHE A 40 5.16 -3.70 14.87
C PHE A 40 6.22 -4.78 14.70
N LYS A 41 5.97 -5.94 15.34
CA LYS A 41 6.80 -7.14 15.16
C LYS A 41 6.61 -7.71 13.76
N ASN A 42 7.65 -8.41 13.28
CA ASN A 42 7.54 -9.20 12.05
C ASN A 42 6.38 -10.18 12.17
N GLU A 43 5.70 -10.44 11.04
CA GLU A 43 4.69 -11.50 10.92
C GLU A 43 3.57 -11.43 11.97
N SER A 44 3.11 -10.20 12.28
CA SER A 44 2.14 -9.97 13.35
C SER A 44 0.70 -9.77 12.86
N PHE A 45 0.48 -9.57 11.56
CA PHE A 45 -0.85 -9.33 10.98
C PHE A 45 -1.20 -10.33 9.89
N ASP A 46 -2.48 -10.70 9.85
CA ASP A 46 -3.04 -11.55 8.79
C ASP A 46 -3.43 -10.73 7.55
N GLU A 47 -3.88 -9.49 7.79
CA GLU A 47 -4.28 -8.54 6.75
C GLU A 47 -3.78 -7.14 7.08
N VAL A 48 -3.35 -6.40 6.06
CA VAL A 48 -3.06 -4.95 6.13
C VAL A 48 -3.95 -4.24 5.12
N ARG A 49 -4.49 -3.08 5.48
CA ARG A 49 -5.28 -2.20 4.61
C ARG A 49 -4.58 -0.88 4.43
N ILE A 50 -4.61 -0.36 3.19
CA ILE A 50 -4.04 0.95 2.83
C ILE A 50 -4.99 1.58 1.83
N TYR A 51 -5.94 2.38 2.31
CA TYR A 51 -6.99 2.96 1.50
C TYR A 51 -6.81 4.48 1.38
N HIS A 52 -6.47 4.97 0.18
CA HIS A 52 -6.22 6.39 -0.11
C HIS A 52 -5.17 7.04 0.80
N VAL A 53 -4.04 6.35 0.97
CA VAL A 53 -2.92 6.79 1.81
C VAL A 53 -1.61 6.73 1.04
N LEU A 54 -1.40 5.66 0.25
CA LEU A 54 -0.11 5.39 -0.37
C LEU A 54 0.33 6.51 -1.33
N GLU A 55 -0.62 7.17 -1.98
CA GLU A 55 -0.39 8.32 -2.86
C GLU A 55 0.16 9.57 -2.17
N HIS A 56 -0.04 9.66 -0.85
CA HIS A 56 0.42 10.78 -0.03
C HIS A 56 1.79 10.53 0.64
N LEU A 57 2.31 9.30 0.60
CA LEU A 57 3.53 8.94 1.30
C LEU A 57 4.77 9.16 0.43
N GLU A 58 5.86 9.65 1.05
CA GLU A 58 7.08 10.02 0.34
C GLU A 58 7.81 8.83 -0.29
N LYS A 59 7.77 7.66 0.38
CA LYS A 59 8.56 6.47 0.00
C LYS A 59 7.67 5.21 -0.06
N PRO A 60 6.76 5.10 -1.03
CA PRO A 60 5.78 4.01 -1.08
C PRO A 60 6.41 2.61 -1.13
N ILE A 61 7.60 2.45 -1.75
CA ILE A 61 8.32 1.18 -1.74
C ILE A 61 8.75 0.79 -0.31
N LYS A 62 9.28 1.75 0.48
CA LYS A 62 9.65 1.50 1.87
C LYS A 62 8.44 1.14 2.75
N VAL A 63 7.31 1.76 2.50
CA VAL A 63 6.04 1.39 3.12
C VAL A 63 5.69 -0.06 2.80
N MET A 64 5.80 -0.47 1.53
CA MET A 64 5.50 -1.84 1.11
C MET A 64 6.51 -2.87 1.67
N GLU A 65 7.78 -2.51 1.86
CA GLU A 65 8.76 -3.35 2.57
C GLU A 65 8.35 -3.58 4.03
N GLU A 66 7.89 -2.54 4.74
CA GLU A 66 7.38 -2.66 6.11
C GLU A 66 6.09 -3.50 6.15
N VAL A 67 5.18 -3.27 5.22
CA VAL A 67 3.95 -4.08 5.09
C VAL A 67 4.30 -5.55 4.87
N TRP A 68 5.27 -5.84 4.00
CA TRP A 68 5.73 -7.22 3.77
C TRP A 68 6.34 -7.82 5.05
N ARG A 69 7.13 -7.05 5.79
CA ARG A 69 7.76 -7.48 7.04
C ARG A 69 6.73 -7.85 8.10
N ILE A 70 5.72 -7.01 8.30
CA ILE A 70 4.71 -7.19 9.36
C ILE A 70 3.61 -8.18 9.03
N LEU A 71 3.36 -8.46 7.75
CA LEU A 71 2.43 -9.51 7.33
C LEU A 71 2.98 -10.90 7.65
N LYS A 72 2.11 -11.78 8.14
CA LYS A 72 2.40 -13.21 8.26
C LYS A 72 2.64 -13.84 6.89
N PRO A 73 3.32 -15.01 6.81
CA PRO A 73 3.38 -15.79 5.57
C PRO A 73 1.99 -16.00 4.97
N LYS A 74 1.83 -15.72 3.67
CA LYS A 74 0.54 -15.74 2.94
C LYS A 74 -0.48 -14.68 3.39
N GLY A 75 -0.12 -13.78 4.31
CA GLY A 75 -0.94 -12.63 4.65
C GLY A 75 -1.21 -11.71 3.45
N ILE A 76 -2.28 -10.95 3.52
CA ILE A 76 -2.80 -10.16 2.40
C ILE A 76 -2.71 -8.67 2.72
N VAL A 77 -2.28 -7.86 1.76
CA VAL A 77 -2.50 -6.41 1.80
C VAL A 77 -3.55 -6.02 0.77
N LYS A 78 -4.52 -5.23 1.21
CA LYS A 78 -5.57 -4.63 0.38
C LYS A 78 -5.29 -3.14 0.22
N ILE A 79 -5.16 -2.70 -1.01
CA ILE A 79 -4.77 -1.32 -1.33
C ILE A 79 -5.85 -0.71 -2.20
N LYS A 80 -6.20 0.54 -1.91
CA LYS A 80 -7.02 1.38 -2.79
C LYS A 80 -6.28 2.68 -3.02
N VAL A 81 -6.11 3.05 -4.28
CA VAL A 81 -5.45 4.28 -4.71
C VAL A 81 -6.22 4.93 -5.87
N PRO A 82 -6.12 6.25 -6.04
CA PRO A 82 -6.63 6.90 -7.24
C PRO A 82 -5.95 6.32 -8.49
N TYR A 83 -6.76 6.06 -9.53
CA TYR A 83 -6.23 5.52 -10.76
C TYR A 83 -5.71 6.65 -11.65
N TRP A 84 -4.50 6.51 -12.14
CA TRP A 84 -3.73 7.55 -12.84
C TRP A 84 -4.42 8.26 -14.02
N LYS A 85 -5.41 7.65 -14.67
CA LYS A 85 -6.13 8.23 -15.82
C LYS A 85 -7.09 9.35 -15.47
N LEU A 86 -7.07 9.85 -14.23
CA LEU A 86 -8.01 10.87 -13.81
C LEU A 86 -7.35 12.24 -13.65
N PHE A 87 -8.06 13.26 -14.12
CA PHE A 87 -7.75 14.66 -13.87
C PHE A 87 -7.55 14.95 -12.38
N SER A 88 -8.36 14.33 -11.51
CA SER A 88 -8.29 14.56 -10.06
C SER A 88 -7.00 14.07 -9.39
N THR A 89 -6.26 13.16 -10.02
CA THR A 89 -4.98 12.70 -9.46
C THR A 89 -3.93 13.80 -9.55
N PHE A 90 -3.91 14.56 -10.65
CA PHE A 90 -3.00 15.69 -10.86
C PHE A 90 -3.46 16.98 -10.15
N GLU A 91 -4.75 17.13 -9.89
CA GLU A 91 -5.31 18.35 -9.29
C GLU A 91 -5.16 18.40 -7.78
N ASN A 92 -4.88 17.27 -7.13
CA ASN A 92 -4.65 17.25 -5.69
C ASN A 92 -3.17 17.50 -5.39
N PRO A 93 -2.79 18.67 -4.84
CA PRO A 93 -1.40 19.03 -4.59
C PRO A 93 -0.73 18.16 -3.50
N PHE A 94 -1.50 17.33 -2.79
CA PHE A 94 -1.01 16.41 -1.76
C PHE A 94 -0.77 15.00 -2.29
N HIS A 95 -1.09 14.70 -3.56
CA HIS A 95 -0.73 13.44 -4.19
C HIS A 95 0.71 13.51 -4.69
N LEU A 96 1.59 12.75 -4.07
CA LEU A 96 3.01 12.68 -4.44
C LEU A 96 3.27 11.62 -5.53
N HIS A 97 2.38 10.66 -5.67
CA HIS A 97 2.54 9.53 -6.58
C HIS A 97 1.25 9.19 -7.33
N GLU A 98 1.45 8.69 -8.55
CA GLU A 98 0.42 8.10 -9.38
C GLU A 98 0.68 6.61 -9.52
N PHE A 99 -0.38 5.82 -9.44
CA PHE A 99 -0.29 4.38 -9.50
C PHE A 99 -0.96 3.81 -10.75
N LYS A 100 -0.23 2.91 -11.42
CA LYS A 100 -0.68 2.04 -12.50
C LYS A 100 -0.59 0.59 -12.06
N GLU A 101 -1.20 -0.29 -12.83
CA GLU A 101 -1.18 -1.73 -12.57
C GLU A 101 0.25 -2.28 -12.49
N GLU A 102 1.14 -1.83 -13.38
CA GLU A 102 2.52 -2.28 -13.49
C GLU A 102 3.31 -2.04 -12.19
N TRP A 103 2.98 -0.95 -11.48
CA TRP A 103 3.64 -0.65 -10.20
C TRP A 103 3.48 -1.80 -9.20
N PHE A 104 2.28 -2.39 -9.12
CA PHE A 104 1.98 -3.49 -8.20
C PHE A 104 2.56 -4.82 -8.69
N TYR A 105 2.60 -5.07 -10.00
CA TYR A 105 3.25 -6.25 -10.56
C TYR A 105 4.76 -6.27 -10.35
N ASN A 106 5.37 -5.11 -10.14
CA ASN A 106 6.81 -4.97 -9.90
C ASN A 106 7.21 -5.08 -8.41
N LEU A 107 6.26 -5.33 -7.49
CA LEU A 107 6.55 -5.54 -6.07
C LEU A 107 7.05 -6.97 -5.78
N ARG A 108 8.08 -7.40 -6.51
CA ARG A 108 8.72 -8.71 -6.40
C ARG A 108 10.16 -8.65 -6.93
N PRO A 109 11.09 -9.48 -6.37
CA PRO A 109 12.51 -9.36 -6.69
C PRO A 109 12.87 -9.80 -8.13
N ASP A 110 12.01 -10.59 -8.77
CA ASP A 110 12.20 -11.10 -10.13
C ASP A 110 11.47 -10.27 -11.21
N ALA A 111 10.97 -9.08 -10.85
CA ALA A 111 10.25 -8.23 -11.78
C ALA A 111 11.13 -7.84 -12.99
N PRO A 112 10.56 -7.80 -14.20
CA PRO A 112 11.33 -7.49 -15.43
C PRO A 112 12.08 -6.18 -15.37
N ILE A 113 11.53 -5.17 -14.69
CA ILE A 113 12.15 -3.85 -14.53
C ILE A 113 13.51 -3.91 -13.85
N TYR A 114 13.76 -4.94 -13.01
CA TYR A 114 15.06 -5.10 -12.34
C TYR A 114 16.07 -5.93 -13.14
N LYS A 115 15.65 -6.51 -14.27
CA LYS A 115 16.48 -7.42 -15.08
C LYS A 115 17.14 -6.79 -16.31
N GLY A 116 16.67 -5.62 -16.77
CA GLY A 116 17.03 -5.11 -18.10
C GLY A 116 17.81 -3.81 -18.16
N GLU A 117 17.66 -2.92 -17.21
CA GLU A 117 18.23 -1.57 -17.29
C GLU A 117 19.16 -1.20 -16.13
N VAL A 118 19.40 -2.12 -15.21
CA VAL A 118 20.01 -1.85 -13.91
C VAL A 118 21.48 -2.27 -13.82
N GLU A 119 22.11 -2.66 -14.92
CA GLU A 119 23.56 -2.99 -14.91
C GLU A 119 24.45 -1.82 -14.49
N ASN A 120 23.94 -0.58 -14.50
CA ASN A 120 24.67 0.62 -14.13
C ASN A 120 23.97 1.53 -13.10
N MET A 121 22.82 1.14 -12.56
CA MET A 121 22.20 1.82 -11.42
C MET A 121 22.37 0.94 -10.19
N ASP A 122 22.63 1.57 -9.05
CA ASP A 122 22.72 0.90 -7.74
C ASP A 122 21.47 -0.02 -7.58
N PRO A 123 21.65 -1.36 -7.50
CA PRO A 123 20.53 -2.29 -7.66
C PRO A 123 19.58 -2.22 -6.46
N PHE A 124 18.68 -1.25 -6.49
CA PHE A 124 17.61 -1.19 -5.50
C PHE A 124 16.55 -2.25 -5.81
N VAL A 125 16.87 -3.49 -5.53
CA VAL A 125 15.85 -4.56 -5.50
C VAL A 125 15.13 -4.46 -4.15
N PRO A 126 13.83 -4.19 -4.12
CA PRO A 126 13.11 -4.07 -2.85
C PRO A 126 13.10 -5.41 -2.10
N LYS A 127 13.27 -5.34 -0.77
CA LYS A 127 13.24 -6.51 0.12
C LYS A 127 11.80 -6.94 0.41
N LEU A 128 11.08 -7.31 -0.63
CA LEU A 128 9.70 -7.76 -0.57
C LEU A 128 9.41 -8.74 -1.72
N ASN A 129 8.36 -9.54 -1.57
CA ASN A 129 7.86 -10.41 -2.63
C ASN A 129 6.34 -10.51 -2.50
N PHE A 130 5.61 -9.83 -3.38
CA PHE A 130 4.18 -9.85 -3.43
C PHE A 130 3.66 -10.46 -4.73
N ARG A 131 2.60 -11.24 -4.61
CA ARG A 131 1.84 -11.74 -5.74
C ARG A 131 0.49 -11.03 -5.81
N VAL A 132 0.18 -10.42 -6.94
CA VAL A 132 -1.16 -9.87 -7.20
C VAL A 132 -2.16 -11.02 -7.26
N ILE A 133 -3.19 -10.98 -6.41
CA ILE A 133 -4.27 -11.99 -6.36
C ILE A 133 -5.63 -11.42 -6.77
N LYS A 134 -5.78 -10.09 -6.71
CA LYS A 134 -6.95 -9.36 -7.20
C LYS A 134 -6.52 -7.99 -7.68
N MET A 135 -7.10 -7.52 -8.80
CA MET A 135 -6.94 -6.16 -9.28
C MET A 135 -8.21 -5.73 -10.01
N GLU A 136 -8.85 -4.69 -9.52
CA GLU A 136 -10.10 -4.17 -10.05
C GLU A 136 -10.07 -2.67 -10.17
N LYS A 137 -10.74 -2.14 -11.19
CA LYS A 137 -10.94 -0.70 -11.40
C LYS A 137 -12.39 -0.37 -11.07
N HIS A 138 -12.57 0.48 -10.09
CA HIS A 138 -13.89 0.95 -9.70
C HIS A 138 -14.16 2.33 -10.30
N ARG A 139 -15.37 2.51 -10.83
CA ARG A 139 -15.89 3.81 -11.27
C ARG A 139 -16.87 4.30 -10.24
N GLY A 140 -16.57 5.44 -9.63
CA GLY A 140 -17.47 6.12 -8.73
C GLY A 140 -17.85 7.52 -9.26
N ARG A 141 -18.83 8.15 -8.61
CA ARG A 141 -19.13 9.58 -8.76
C ARG A 141 -19.14 10.21 -7.39
N ILE A 142 -18.28 11.21 -7.20
CA ILE A 142 -18.36 12.11 -6.05
C ILE A 142 -18.86 13.44 -6.59
N ARG A 143 -20.12 13.80 -6.29
CA ARG A 143 -20.84 14.93 -6.87
C ARG A 143 -20.88 14.83 -8.41
N PHE A 144 -20.20 15.75 -9.13
CA PHE A 144 -20.15 15.80 -10.61
C PHE A 144 -18.92 15.12 -11.20
N TRP A 145 -17.98 14.63 -10.36
CA TRP A 145 -16.71 14.06 -10.80
C TRP A 145 -16.77 12.54 -10.92
N LYS A 146 -16.26 12.03 -12.03
CA LYS A 146 -16.02 10.58 -12.18
C LYS A 146 -14.76 10.24 -11.39
N VAL A 147 -14.88 9.44 -10.35
CA VAL A 147 -13.74 8.91 -9.61
C VAL A 147 -13.40 7.53 -10.16
N TYR A 148 -12.13 7.29 -10.44
CA TYR A 148 -11.61 5.97 -10.76
C TYR A 148 -10.66 5.58 -9.63
N GLU A 149 -10.88 4.41 -9.09
CA GLU A 149 -10.08 3.83 -8.03
C GLU A 149 -9.51 2.51 -8.53
N LEU A 150 -8.26 2.27 -8.24
CA LEU A 150 -7.62 0.97 -8.43
C LEU A 150 -7.59 0.26 -7.10
N GLU A 151 -8.29 -0.87 -6.99
CA GLU A 151 -8.23 -1.78 -5.87
C GLU A 151 -7.31 -2.94 -6.20
N VAL A 152 -6.32 -3.19 -5.33
CA VAL A 152 -5.32 -4.24 -5.51
C VAL A 152 -5.19 -5.05 -4.23
N TRP A 153 -5.27 -6.36 -4.36
CA TRP A 153 -4.96 -7.29 -3.27
C TRP A 153 -3.68 -8.04 -3.60
N LEU A 154 -2.72 -7.96 -2.70
CA LEU A 154 -1.43 -8.61 -2.83
C LEU A 154 -1.26 -9.63 -1.71
N ARG A 155 -0.72 -10.79 -2.03
CA ARG A 155 -0.37 -11.83 -1.07
C ARG A 155 1.15 -11.86 -0.86
N LYS A 156 1.57 -11.89 0.40
CA LYS A 156 2.97 -12.09 0.76
C LYS A 156 3.44 -13.46 0.32
N GLU A 157 4.54 -13.51 -0.43
CA GLU A 157 5.26 -14.72 -0.78
C GLU A 157 6.66 -14.73 -0.12
N ALA A 158 7.26 -15.91 -0.01
CA ALA A 158 8.62 -16.02 0.47
C ALA A 158 9.61 -15.37 -0.52
N ILE A 159 10.68 -14.79 0.00
CA ILE A 159 11.84 -14.43 -0.81
C ILE A 159 12.70 -15.69 -0.88
N GLY A 160 12.92 -16.17 -2.09
CA GLY A 160 13.77 -17.34 -2.37
C GLY A 160 15.24 -17.06 -2.10
#